data_d98681d3e9abb767af40c180966b70de
#
_entry.id   d98681d3e9abb767af40c180966b70de
#
_cell.length_a   1.000
_cell.length_b   1.000
_cell.length_c   1.000
_cell.angle_alpha   90.00
_cell.angle_beta   90.00
_cell.angle_gamma   90.00
#
_symmetry.space_group_name_H-M   'P 1'
#
loop_
_entity.id
_entity.type
_entity.pdbx_description
1 polymer ?
#
loop_
_entity_poly.entity_id
_entity_poly.type
_entity_poly.pdbx_seq_one_letter_code
_entity_poly.pdbx_strand_id
1 'polypeptide(L)'
;MRSRKELENMEAALSCSVESRVRFSELDPMCVMWHGNYLRLFEDAREEFGRRFDGIGYMQMYEAGFTAPVVDLHISYHSPLAMNDCAVIEISYYPEAAARLRFGYKVSRKSDGMPVCSGESTQVFVDTKGNMSLVKPEFFKDWEKKWLKV
;
A
#
# COMPACT_ATOMS: atom_id res chain seq x y z
N MET A 1 -16.38 6.45 -7.40
CA MET A 1 -15.21 6.22 -6.52
C MET A 1 -15.70 6.32 -5.08
N ARG A 2 -15.40 5.33 -4.25
CA ARG A 2 -15.81 5.37 -2.85
C ARG A 2 -15.07 6.48 -2.12
N SER A 3 -15.77 7.20 -1.27
CA SER A 3 -15.16 8.29 -0.51
C SER A 3 -14.20 7.72 0.55
N ARG A 4 -13.30 8.57 1.03
CA ARG A 4 -12.34 8.23 2.09
C ARG A 4 -13.03 7.70 3.36
N LYS A 5 -14.17 8.32 3.75
CA LYS A 5 -14.97 7.87 4.90
C LYS A 5 -15.58 6.49 4.69
N GLU A 6 -15.89 6.15 3.45
CA GLU A 6 -16.43 4.81 3.14
C GLU A 6 -15.36 3.73 3.32
N LEU A 7 -14.08 4.03 3.00
CA LEU A 7 -12.99 3.07 3.22
C LEU A 7 -12.68 2.86 4.70
N GLU A 8 -12.77 3.90 5.51
CA GLU A 8 -12.54 3.80 6.96
C GLU A 8 -13.55 2.86 7.63
N ASN A 9 -14.73 2.71 7.04
CA ASN A 9 -15.80 1.85 7.54
C ASN A 9 -15.90 0.50 6.81
N MET A 10 -15.04 0.26 5.80
CA MET A 10 -15.03 -1.01 5.09
C MET A 10 -14.15 -2.03 5.79
N GLU A 11 -14.61 -3.27 5.81
CA GLU A 11 -13.78 -4.39 6.20
C GLU A 11 -12.80 -4.74 5.08
N ALA A 12 -11.52 -4.80 5.40
CA ALA A 12 -10.49 -5.21 4.45
C ALA A 12 -10.64 -6.70 4.12
N ALA A 13 -10.53 -7.05 2.84
CA ALA A 13 -10.55 -8.45 2.42
C ALA A 13 -9.27 -9.20 2.78
N LEU A 14 -8.13 -8.53 2.68
CA LEU A 14 -6.80 -9.08 2.96
C LEU A 14 -5.97 -7.99 3.63
N SER A 15 -5.10 -8.37 4.55
CA SER A 15 -4.16 -7.46 5.18
C SER A 15 -2.89 -8.20 5.65
N CYS A 16 -1.82 -7.46 5.77
CA CYS A 16 -0.57 -7.91 6.38
C CYS A 16 0.18 -6.71 6.94
N SER A 17 1.26 -6.96 7.64
CA SER A 17 2.08 -5.89 8.20
C SER A 17 3.56 -6.20 8.10
N VAL A 18 4.37 -5.14 8.08
CA VAL A 18 5.82 -5.17 8.13
C VAL A 18 6.31 -4.22 9.20
N GLU A 19 7.54 -4.43 9.64
CA GLU A 19 8.21 -3.53 10.58
C GLU A 19 9.41 -2.86 9.90
N SER A 20 9.68 -1.61 10.29
CA SER A 20 10.83 -0.86 9.80
C SER A 20 11.37 0.02 10.91
N ARG A 21 12.69 -0.09 11.18
CA ARG A 21 13.38 0.78 12.12
C ARG A 21 13.74 2.09 11.43
N VAL A 22 13.48 3.21 12.07
CA VAL A 22 13.88 4.53 11.58
C VAL A 22 15.40 4.64 11.52
N ARG A 23 15.93 5.06 10.37
CA ARG A 23 17.36 5.22 10.12
C ARG A 23 17.75 6.69 10.27
N PHE A 24 19.02 6.92 10.62
CA PHE A 24 19.58 8.27 10.67
C PHE A 24 19.38 9.04 9.36
N SER A 25 19.56 8.37 8.22
CA SER A 25 19.42 8.98 6.90
C SER A 25 17.98 9.41 6.56
N GLU A 26 16.98 8.98 7.35
CA GLU A 26 15.59 9.31 7.14
C GLU A 26 15.13 10.52 7.95
N LEU A 27 16.00 11.05 8.83
CA LEU A 27 15.68 12.18 9.71
C LEU A 27 15.88 13.51 8.99
N ASP A 28 15.06 14.49 9.37
CA ASP A 28 15.21 15.88 8.96
C ASP A 28 15.95 16.70 10.05
N PRO A 29 16.20 18.02 9.86
CA PRO A 29 16.87 18.84 10.87
C PRO A 29 16.16 18.91 12.22
N MET A 30 14.87 18.55 12.30
CA MET A 30 14.11 18.50 13.56
C MET A 30 14.31 17.18 14.30
N CYS A 31 15.18 16.29 13.80
CA CYS A 31 15.47 14.97 14.36
C CYS A 31 14.28 14.01 14.37
N VAL A 32 13.34 14.21 13.48
CA VAL A 32 12.22 13.30 13.22
C VAL A 32 12.22 12.86 11.75
N MET A 33 11.57 11.75 11.46
CA MET A 33 11.49 11.26 10.07
C MET A 33 10.90 12.33 9.16
N TRP A 34 11.60 12.64 8.06
CA TRP A 34 11.11 13.59 7.07
C TRP A 34 9.79 13.09 6.47
N HIS A 35 8.84 14.00 6.33
CA HIS A 35 7.47 13.63 5.92
C HIS A 35 7.40 12.87 4.58
N GLY A 36 8.33 13.08 3.67
CA GLY A 36 8.37 12.35 2.39
C GLY A 36 8.82 10.89 2.53
N ASN A 37 9.46 10.50 3.61
CA ASN A 37 9.96 9.14 3.80
C ASN A 37 8.85 8.14 4.20
N TYR A 38 7.69 8.60 4.64
CA TYR A 38 6.58 7.69 4.98
C TYR A 38 6.05 6.93 3.79
N LEU A 39 6.19 7.48 2.58
CA LEU A 39 5.85 6.78 1.34
C LEU A 39 6.66 5.50 1.16
N ARG A 40 7.92 5.49 1.57
CA ARG A 40 8.78 4.30 1.50
C ARG A 40 8.26 3.20 2.41
N LEU A 41 7.72 3.55 3.57
CA LEU A 41 7.09 2.58 4.46
C LEU A 41 5.87 1.95 3.80
N PHE A 42 5.07 2.73 3.10
CA PHE A 42 3.93 2.22 2.33
C PHE A 42 4.39 1.28 1.22
N GLU A 43 5.46 1.62 0.51
CA GLU A 43 6.01 0.77 -0.55
C GLU A 43 6.58 -0.55 0.01
N ASP A 44 7.24 -0.51 1.16
CA ASP A 44 7.73 -1.73 1.82
C ASP A 44 6.56 -2.66 2.15
N ALA A 45 5.47 -2.11 2.68
CA ALA A 45 4.27 -2.89 2.99
C ALA A 45 3.59 -3.41 1.71
N ARG A 46 3.54 -2.60 0.65
CA ARG A 46 2.98 -3.00 -0.64
C ARG A 46 3.77 -4.16 -1.26
N GLU A 47 5.09 -4.10 -1.19
CA GLU A 47 5.95 -5.18 -1.67
C GLU A 47 5.73 -6.48 -0.89
N GLU A 48 5.66 -6.40 0.43
CA GLU A 48 5.36 -7.57 1.28
C GLU A 48 3.96 -8.13 1.01
N PHE A 49 2.99 -7.29 0.76
CA PHE A 49 1.65 -7.72 0.38
C PHE A 49 1.71 -8.57 -0.91
N GLY A 50 2.48 -8.12 -1.89
CA GLY A 50 2.68 -8.86 -3.14
C GLY A 50 3.38 -10.21 -2.96
N ARG A 51 4.26 -10.33 -1.96
CA ARG A 51 4.90 -11.61 -1.62
C ARG A 51 3.94 -12.54 -0.90
N ARG A 52 3.19 -12.02 0.06
CA ARG A 52 2.29 -12.82 0.89
C ARG A 52 1.07 -13.30 0.13
N PHE A 53 0.53 -12.46 -0.72
CA PHE A 53 -0.62 -12.75 -1.58
C PHE A 53 -0.15 -12.73 -3.04
N ASP A 54 0.68 -13.70 -3.41
CA ASP A 54 1.39 -13.71 -4.68
C ASP A 54 0.47 -13.69 -5.91
N GLY A 55 0.95 -13.05 -6.96
CA GLY A 55 0.25 -12.83 -8.22
C GLY A 55 0.15 -11.35 -8.63
N ILE A 56 0.19 -10.43 -7.68
CA ILE A 56 0.19 -8.98 -7.94
C ILE A 56 1.41 -8.26 -7.37
N GLY A 57 2.53 -8.98 -7.17
CA GLY A 57 3.82 -8.36 -6.95
C GLY A 57 4.25 -7.60 -8.19
N TYR A 58 5.07 -6.55 -8.05
CA TYR A 58 5.46 -5.71 -9.17
C TYR A 58 6.12 -6.49 -10.31
N MET A 59 7.02 -7.43 -9.99
CA MET A 59 7.68 -8.25 -11.01
C MET A 59 6.72 -9.25 -11.66
N GLN A 60 5.80 -9.82 -10.89
CA GLN A 60 4.78 -10.72 -11.42
C GLN A 60 3.85 -10.01 -12.40
N MET A 61 3.44 -8.79 -12.09
CA MET A 61 2.64 -7.98 -13.01
C MET A 61 3.43 -7.63 -14.28
N TYR A 62 4.71 -7.29 -14.12
CA TYR A 62 5.57 -7.00 -15.26
C TYR A 62 5.69 -8.21 -16.19
N GLU A 63 5.89 -9.40 -15.65
CA GLU A 63 5.93 -10.66 -16.42
C GLU A 63 4.62 -10.96 -17.13
N ALA A 64 3.49 -10.54 -16.55
CA ALA A 64 2.18 -10.66 -17.18
C ALA A 64 1.91 -9.57 -18.24
N GLY A 65 2.86 -8.66 -18.46
CA GLY A 65 2.75 -7.62 -19.47
C GLY A 65 2.10 -6.33 -18.96
N PHE A 66 2.12 -6.09 -17.63
CA PHE A 66 1.50 -4.92 -17.03
C PHE A 66 2.40 -4.25 -16.02
N THR A 67 2.18 -2.94 -15.83
CA THR A 67 2.65 -2.19 -14.67
C THR A 67 1.44 -1.64 -13.93
N ALA A 68 1.63 -1.27 -12.68
CA ALA A 68 0.53 -0.73 -11.87
C ALA A 68 0.95 0.58 -11.20
N PRO A 69 1.00 1.68 -11.96
CA PRO A 69 1.37 2.98 -11.39
C PRO A 69 0.34 3.46 -10.37
N VAL A 70 0.83 4.14 -9.35
CA VAL A 70 -0.01 4.85 -8.38
C VAL A 70 -0.55 6.10 -9.06
N VAL A 71 -1.87 6.26 -9.08
CA VAL A 71 -2.54 7.41 -9.70
C VAL A 71 -3.20 8.32 -8.67
N ASP A 72 -3.39 7.83 -7.46
CA ASP A 72 -3.92 8.62 -6.35
C ASP A 72 -3.28 8.15 -5.05
N LEU A 73 -2.86 9.09 -4.22
CA LEU A 73 -2.21 8.82 -2.95
C LEU A 73 -2.59 9.89 -1.95
N HIS A 74 -2.99 9.45 -0.77
CA HIS A 74 -3.30 10.35 0.33
C HIS A 74 -2.59 9.89 1.60
N ILE A 75 -2.02 10.84 2.34
CA ILE A 75 -1.40 10.59 3.64
C ILE A 75 -1.91 11.63 4.64
N SER A 76 -2.25 11.15 5.85
CA SER A 76 -2.51 11.99 7.02
C SER A 76 -1.45 11.68 8.07
N TYR A 77 -0.82 12.70 8.60
CA TYR A 77 0.22 12.58 9.62
C TYR A 77 -0.39 12.85 11.00
N HIS A 78 -0.10 11.97 11.96
CA HIS A 78 -0.66 12.03 13.31
C HIS A 78 0.40 12.32 14.38
N SER A 79 1.53 11.63 14.32
CA SER A 79 2.67 11.84 15.22
C SER A 79 3.98 11.45 14.52
N PRO A 80 5.11 12.09 14.89
CA PRO A 80 6.39 11.81 14.23
C PRO A 80 7.02 10.53 14.73
N LEU A 81 7.89 9.96 13.88
CA LEU A 81 8.84 8.90 14.26
C LEU A 81 10.21 9.56 14.50
N ALA A 82 10.88 9.14 15.56
CA ALA A 82 12.22 9.60 15.92
C ALA A 82 13.26 8.51 15.65
N MET A 83 14.52 8.87 15.83
CA MET A 83 15.64 7.93 15.68
C MET A 83 15.44 6.66 16.51
N ASN A 84 15.69 5.53 15.92
CA ASN A 84 15.56 4.21 16.52
C ASN A 84 14.13 3.74 16.85
N ASP A 85 13.12 4.56 16.60
CA ASP A 85 11.74 4.07 16.66
C ASP A 85 11.56 2.93 15.64
N CYS A 86 10.74 1.95 16.01
CA CYS A 86 10.32 0.90 15.08
C CYS A 86 8.87 1.20 14.67
N ALA A 87 8.65 1.27 13.37
CA ALA A 87 7.32 1.45 12.79
C ALA A 87 6.71 0.09 12.46
N VAL A 88 5.43 -0.07 12.72
CA VAL A 88 4.62 -1.17 12.23
C VAL A 88 3.70 -0.62 11.14
N ILE A 89 3.83 -1.13 9.93
CA ILE A 89 3.05 -0.68 8.78
C ILE A 89 2.06 -1.78 8.41
N GLU A 90 0.77 -1.53 8.59
CA GLU A 90 -0.29 -2.40 8.16
C GLU A 90 -0.83 -1.94 6.82
N ILE A 91 -0.89 -2.87 5.85
CA ILE A 91 -1.51 -2.65 4.55
C ILE A 91 -2.77 -3.50 4.45
N SER A 92 -3.84 -2.90 3.96
CA SER A 92 -5.14 -3.52 3.79
C SER A 92 -5.60 -3.38 2.35
N TYR A 93 -6.14 -4.47 1.79
CA TYR A 93 -6.66 -4.48 0.42
C TYR A 93 -8.18 -4.39 0.45
N TYR A 94 -8.71 -3.49 -0.38
CA TYR A 94 -10.14 -3.25 -0.53
C TYR A 94 -10.59 -3.61 -1.95
N PRO A 95 -11.43 -4.66 -2.12
CA PRO A 95 -11.90 -5.06 -3.44
C PRO A 95 -12.70 -3.96 -4.12
N GLU A 96 -12.52 -3.86 -5.43
CA GLU A 96 -13.27 -2.94 -6.27
C GLU A 96 -13.79 -3.64 -7.53
N ALA A 97 -14.92 -3.17 -8.06
CA ALA A 97 -15.45 -3.64 -9.32
C ALA A 97 -14.63 -3.14 -10.52
N ALA A 98 -14.04 -1.96 -10.40
CA ALA A 98 -13.20 -1.36 -11.44
C ALA A 98 -11.84 -2.03 -11.55
N ALA A 99 -11.17 -1.85 -12.70
CA ALA A 99 -9.83 -2.37 -12.98
C ALA A 99 -8.77 -1.53 -12.27
N ARG A 100 -8.67 -1.66 -10.96
CA ARG A 100 -7.69 -0.95 -10.12
C ARG A 100 -7.45 -1.68 -8.80
N LEU A 101 -6.34 -1.34 -8.16
CA LEU A 101 -5.95 -1.84 -6.85
C LEU A 101 -6.11 -0.71 -5.84
N ARG A 102 -6.81 -0.98 -4.76
CA ARG A 102 -7.00 -0.01 -3.69
C ARG A 102 -6.49 -0.54 -2.37
N PHE A 103 -5.58 0.22 -1.76
CA PHE A 103 -4.95 -0.14 -0.49
C PHE A 103 -5.12 0.97 0.54
N GLY A 104 -5.29 0.55 1.79
CA GLY A 104 -5.18 1.42 2.94
C GLY A 104 -3.93 1.09 3.74
N TYR A 105 -3.37 2.08 4.42
CA TYR A 105 -2.15 1.95 5.22
C TYR A 105 -2.35 2.57 6.58
N LYS A 106 -1.87 1.88 7.61
CA LYS A 106 -1.80 2.41 8.98
C LYS A 106 -0.40 2.18 9.51
N VAL A 107 0.24 3.24 9.95
CA VAL A 107 1.56 3.16 10.57
C VAL A 107 1.43 3.52 12.04
N SER A 108 1.98 2.67 12.90
CA SER A 108 2.02 2.87 14.33
C SER A 108 3.44 2.69 14.86
N ARG A 109 3.73 3.30 16.00
CA ARG A 109 5.00 3.08 16.71
C ARG A 109 4.90 1.80 17.52
N LYS A 110 5.84 0.88 17.30
CA LYS A 110 5.80 -0.44 17.91
C LYS A 110 5.84 -0.40 19.44
N SER A 111 6.62 0.52 20.02
CA SER A 111 6.87 0.57 21.46
C SER A 111 5.63 0.89 22.29
N ASP A 112 4.71 1.71 21.78
CA ASP A 112 3.54 2.19 22.51
C ASP A 112 2.22 2.12 21.73
N GLY A 113 2.27 1.71 20.46
CA GLY A 113 1.09 1.65 19.59
C GLY A 113 0.57 3.01 19.13
N MET A 114 1.34 4.09 19.35
CA MET A 114 0.93 5.43 18.96
C MET A 114 0.68 5.53 17.46
N PRO A 115 -0.48 6.03 16.99
CA PRO A 115 -0.71 6.26 15.57
C PRO A 115 0.27 7.29 15.02
N VAL A 116 0.96 6.93 13.94
CA VAL A 116 1.99 7.77 13.29
C VAL A 116 1.44 8.44 12.04
N CYS A 117 0.93 7.64 11.12
CA CYS A 117 0.27 8.15 9.91
C CYS A 117 -0.69 7.10 9.36
N SER A 118 -1.55 7.54 8.47
CA SER A 118 -2.44 6.68 7.72
C SER A 118 -2.54 7.16 6.29
N GLY A 119 -2.93 6.30 5.37
CA GLY A 119 -3.03 6.68 3.98
C GLY A 119 -3.80 5.70 3.15
N GLU A 120 -3.95 6.06 1.89
CA GLU A 120 -4.62 5.28 0.88
C GLU A 120 -3.90 5.44 -0.45
N SER A 121 -3.87 4.38 -1.24
CA SER A 121 -3.37 4.45 -2.61
C SER A 121 -4.31 3.77 -3.57
N THR A 122 -4.32 4.27 -4.80
CA THR A 122 -5.01 3.65 -5.92
C THR A 122 -4.00 3.42 -7.04
N GLN A 123 -3.92 2.19 -7.53
CA GLN A 123 -3.10 1.81 -8.67
C GLN A 123 -4.01 1.37 -9.82
N VAL A 124 -3.62 1.67 -11.04
CA VAL A 124 -4.30 1.20 -12.25
C VAL A 124 -3.37 0.26 -13.01
N PHE A 125 -3.91 -0.51 -13.94
CA PHE A 125 -3.11 -1.42 -14.77
C PHE A 125 -2.81 -0.75 -16.10
N VAL A 126 -1.54 -0.75 -16.49
CA VAL A 126 -1.05 -0.17 -17.75
C VAL A 126 -0.32 -1.26 -18.52
N ASP A 127 -0.68 -1.46 -19.78
CA ASP A 127 -0.05 -2.45 -20.65
C ASP A 127 1.33 -2.00 -21.17
N THR A 128 1.99 -2.86 -21.95
CA THR A 128 3.32 -2.57 -22.50
C THR A 128 3.33 -1.43 -23.52
N LYS A 129 2.18 -1.03 -24.02
CA LYS A 129 2.03 0.09 -24.95
C LYS A 129 1.72 1.42 -24.25
N GLY A 130 1.60 1.39 -22.91
CA GLY A 130 1.27 2.55 -22.10
C GLY A 130 -0.22 2.84 -22.01
N ASN A 131 -1.09 1.90 -22.39
CA ASN A 131 -2.53 2.06 -22.31
C ASN A 131 -3.07 1.55 -20.98
N MET A 132 -3.91 2.36 -20.33
CA MET A 132 -4.60 1.96 -19.12
C MET A 132 -5.69 0.94 -19.44
N SER A 133 -5.74 -0.15 -18.69
CA SER A 133 -6.79 -1.15 -18.83
C SER A 133 -8.10 -0.65 -18.24
N LEU A 134 -9.17 -0.71 -19.02
CA LEU A 134 -10.52 -0.37 -18.57
C LEU A 134 -11.25 -1.57 -17.96
N VAL A 135 -10.73 -2.76 -18.21
CA VAL A 135 -11.24 -4.01 -17.65
C VAL A 135 -10.14 -4.71 -16.87
N LYS A 136 -10.51 -5.54 -15.90
CA LYS A 136 -9.54 -6.30 -15.11
C LYS A 136 -8.75 -7.25 -15.99
N PRO A 137 -7.39 -7.19 -15.98
CA PRO A 137 -6.58 -8.16 -16.69
C PRO A 137 -6.80 -9.59 -16.18
N GLU A 138 -6.56 -10.59 -17.03
CA GLU A 138 -6.75 -11.99 -16.65
C GLU A 138 -5.93 -12.41 -15.44
N PHE A 139 -4.65 -12.00 -15.36
CA PHE A 139 -3.81 -12.32 -14.21
C PHE A 139 -4.40 -11.80 -12.89
N PHE A 140 -5.04 -10.63 -12.93
CA PHE A 140 -5.68 -10.03 -11.75
C PHE A 140 -6.96 -10.76 -11.38
N LYS A 141 -7.76 -11.17 -12.37
CA LYS A 141 -8.93 -12.03 -12.12
C LYS A 141 -8.53 -13.36 -11.49
N ASP A 142 -7.43 -13.96 -11.95
CA ASP A 142 -6.90 -15.19 -11.38
C ASP A 142 -6.45 -14.99 -9.92
N TRP A 143 -5.79 -13.86 -9.66
CA TRP A 143 -5.40 -13.47 -8.30
C TRP A 143 -6.62 -13.31 -7.38
N GLU A 144 -7.66 -12.63 -7.86
CA GLU A 144 -8.91 -12.47 -7.10
C GLU A 144 -9.55 -13.82 -6.77
N LYS A 145 -9.63 -14.73 -7.74
CA LYS A 145 -10.16 -16.08 -7.52
C LYS A 145 -9.36 -16.84 -6.46
N LYS A 146 -8.05 -16.74 -6.52
CA LYS A 146 -7.14 -17.45 -5.61
C LYS A 146 -7.27 -16.94 -4.18
N TRP A 147 -7.26 -15.64 -3.97
CA TRP A 147 -7.12 -15.04 -2.64
C TRP A 147 -8.43 -14.53 -2.05
N LEU A 148 -9.37 -14.09 -2.86
CA LEU A 148 -10.67 -13.59 -2.41
C LEU A 148 -11.76 -14.67 -2.45
N LYS A 149 -11.49 -15.81 -3.03
CA LYS A 149 -12.42 -16.94 -3.19
C LYS A 149 -13.72 -16.54 -3.91
N VAL A 150 -13.58 -15.71 -4.93
CA VAL A 150 -14.68 -15.29 -5.80
C VAL A 150 -14.72 -16.04 -7.11
#